data_ce5589ea0f21aa24b1ae5580a50bf7f1
#
_entry.id   ce5589ea0f21aa24b1ae5580a50bf7f1
#
_cell.length_a   1.000
_cell.length_b   1.000
_cell.length_c   1.000
_cell.angle_alpha   90.00
_cell.angle_beta   90.00
_cell.angle_gamma   90.00
#
_symmetry.space_group_name_H-M   'P 1'
#
loop_
_entity.id
_entity.type
_entity.pdbx_description
1 polymer ?
#
loop_
_entity_poly.entity_id
_entity_poly.type
_entity_poly.pdbx_seq_one_letter_code
_entity_poly.pdbx_strand_id
1 'polypeptide(L)'
;MLLKRKRVQDMLEQKKKSLNTYTMQFDMAVSAVTGIIDALTQTSSSIEQTIAEINEYQKELDATARGLKCTKDKNDKVIKNFRALLTD
;
A
#
# COMPACT_ATOMS: atom_id res chain seq x y z
N MET A 1 -21.69 -17.77 60.03
CA MET A 1 -22.44 -17.62 58.78
C MET A 1 -22.17 -16.29 58.07
N LEU A 2 -22.20 -15.21 58.79
CA LEU A 2 -21.91 -13.87 58.19
C LEU A 2 -20.53 -13.75 57.61
N LEU A 3 -19.52 -14.37 58.25
CA LEU A 3 -18.14 -14.37 57.80
C LEU A 3 -17.96 -15.17 56.48
N LYS A 4 -18.69 -16.27 56.34
CA LYS A 4 -18.66 -17.05 55.07
C LYS A 4 -19.25 -16.31 53.88
N ARG A 5 -20.37 -15.62 54.11
CA ARG A 5 -21.02 -14.81 53.06
C ARG A 5 -20.12 -13.65 52.61
N LYS A 6 -19.48 -13.00 53.54
CA LYS A 6 -18.54 -11.93 53.26
C LYS A 6 -17.34 -12.40 52.47
N ARG A 7 -16.75 -13.56 52.81
CA ARG A 7 -15.64 -14.17 52.07
C ARG A 7 -16.05 -14.54 50.65
N VAL A 8 -17.23 -15.10 50.47
CA VAL A 8 -17.74 -15.46 49.15
C VAL A 8 -17.96 -14.21 48.29
N GLN A 9 -18.51 -13.13 48.86
CA GLN A 9 -18.68 -11.86 48.16
C GLN A 9 -17.34 -11.24 47.77
N ASP A 10 -16.38 -11.22 48.70
CA ASP A 10 -15.03 -10.71 48.42
C ASP A 10 -14.33 -11.49 47.32
N MET A 11 -14.44 -12.82 47.32
CA MET A 11 -13.91 -13.69 46.28
C MET A 11 -14.57 -13.40 44.91
N LEU A 12 -15.90 -13.26 44.94
CA LEU A 12 -16.65 -12.97 43.72
C LEU A 12 -16.25 -11.61 43.11
N GLU A 13 -16.10 -10.58 43.96
CA GLU A 13 -15.64 -9.28 43.51
C GLU A 13 -14.23 -9.33 42.92
N GLN A 14 -13.34 -10.06 43.56
CA GLN A 14 -12.00 -10.28 43.02
C GLN A 14 -12.01 -10.98 41.67
N LYS A 15 -12.86 -11.99 41.49
CA LYS A 15 -13.02 -12.70 40.22
C LYS A 15 -13.63 -11.81 39.15
N LYS A 16 -14.57 -10.94 39.50
CA LYS A 16 -15.12 -9.96 38.57
C LYS A 16 -14.07 -8.94 38.13
N LYS A 17 -13.21 -8.49 39.03
CA LYS A 17 -12.09 -7.61 38.70
C LYS A 17 -11.10 -8.30 37.75
N SER A 18 -10.80 -9.57 38.01
CA SER A 18 -9.94 -10.37 37.12
C SER A 18 -10.55 -10.52 35.74
N LEU A 19 -11.87 -10.77 35.66
CA LEU A 19 -12.58 -10.85 34.40
C LEU A 19 -12.48 -9.55 33.62
N ASN A 20 -12.71 -8.41 34.27
CA ASN A 20 -12.56 -7.09 33.64
C ASN A 20 -11.14 -6.88 33.11
N THR A 21 -10.15 -7.23 33.89
CA THR A 21 -8.73 -7.10 33.48
C THR A 21 -8.44 -7.93 32.24
N TYR A 22 -8.87 -9.19 32.22
CA TYR A 22 -8.65 -10.08 31.08
C TYR A 22 -9.42 -9.62 29.84
N THR A 23 -10.65 -9.13 30.01
CA THR A 23 -11.45 -8.58 28.91
C THR A 23 -10.76 -7.35 28.30
N MET A 24 -10.25 -6.46 29.13
CA MET A 24 -9.50 -5.29 28.65
C MET A 24 -8.24 -5.68 27.91
N GLN A 25 -7.49 -6.66 28.43
CA GLN A 25 -6.30 -7.16 27.76
C GLN A 25 -6.61 -7.77 26.40
N PHE A 26 -7.69 -8.53 26.33
CA PHE A 26 -8.17 -9.11 25.07
C PHE A 26 -8.53 -8.02 24.06
N ASP A 27 -9.32 -7.02 24.48
CA ASP A 27 -9.74 -5.93 23.62
C ASP A 27 -8.55 -5.11 23.12
N MET A 28 -7.57 -4.87 23.97
CA MET A 28 -6.32 -4.18 23.59
C MET A 28 -5.53 -4.98 22.55
N ALA A 29 -5.44 -6.30 22.73
CA ALA A 29 -4.76 -7.16 21.78
C ALA A 29 -5.47 -7.18 20.42
N VAL A 30 -6.80 -7.27 20.42
CA VAL A 30 -7.61 -7.22 19.20
C VAL A 30 -7.44 -5.86 18.49
N SER A 31 -7.47 -4.76 19.24
CA SER A 31 -7.25 -3.41 18.69
C SER A 31 -5.87 -3.28 18.06
N ALA A 32 -4.83 -3.83 18.70
CA ALA A 32 -3.47 -3.81 18.17
C ALA A 32 -3.38 -4.57 16.84
N VAL A 33 -3.99 -5.76 16.77
CA VAL A 33 -4.02 -6.57 15.55
C VAL A 33 -4.80 -5.86 14.43
N THR A 34 -5.95 -5.28 14.76
CA THR A 34 -6.76 -4.51 13.81
C THR A 34 -5.96 -3.33 13.25
N GLY A 35 -5.23 -2.61 14.11
CA GLY A 35 -4.37 -1.51 13.70
C GLY A 35 -3.27 -1.95 12.73
N ILE A 36 -2.67 -3.12 12.96
CA ILE A 36 -1.67 -3.71 12.06
C ILE A 36 -2.29 -4.05 10.71
N ILE A 37 -3.47 -4.67 10.71
CA ILE A 37 -4.19 -5.02 9.48
C ILE A 37 -4.49 -3.75 8.67
N ASP A 38 -4.97 -2.70 9.31
CA ASP A 38 -5.28 -1.43 8.66
C ASP A 38 -4.02 -0.79 8.05
N ALA A 39 -2.91 -0.80 8.78
CA ALA A 39 -1.64 -0.27 8.30
C ALA A 39 -1.13 -1.05 7.08
N LEU A 40 -1.20 -2.38 7.11
CA LEU A 40 -0.79 -3.24 5.99
C LEU A 40 -1.70 -3.05 4.78
N THR A 41 -3.00 -2.92 5.00
CA THR A 41 -3.98 -2.66 3.93
C THR A 41 -3.69 -1.32 3.25
N GLN A 42 -3.40 -0.29 4.04
CA GLN A 42 -3.05 1.03 3.51
C GLN A 42 -1.73 0.99 2.73
N THR A 43 -0.75 0.24 3.22
CA THR A 43 0.52 0.03 2.52
C THR A 43 0.30 -0.64 1.17
N SER A 44 -0.51 -1.69 1.11
CA SER A 44 -0.86 -2.37 -0.15
C SER A 44 -1.52 -1.43 -1.15
N SER A 45 -2.43 -0.58 -0.68
CA SER A 45 -3.09 0.43 -1.51
C SER A 45 -2.09 1.44 -2.07
N SER A 46 -1.14 1.89 -1.26
CA SER A 46 -0.08 2.82 -1.69
C SER A 46 0.84 2.18 -2.72
N ILE A 47 1.16 0.89 -2.56
CA ILE A 47 1.96 0.13 -3.53
C ILE A 47 1.23 0.04 -4.87
N GLU A 48 -0.06 -0.31 -4.85
CA GLU A 48 -0.88 -0.38 -6.07
C GLU A 48 -0.92 0.94 -6.81
N GLN A 49 -1.08 2.04 -6.08
CA GLN A 49 -1.06 3.38 -6.66
C GLN A 49 0.29 3.69 -7.31
N THR A 50 1.38 3.35 -6.64
CA THR A 50 2.74 3.55 -7.19
C THR A 50 2.95 2.75 -8.47
N ILE A 51 2.49 1.49 -8.48
CA ILE A 51 2.55 0.64 -9.68
C ILE A 51 1.76 1.26 -10.84
N ALA A 52 0.56 1.78 -10.56
CA ALA A 52 -0.27 2.44 -11.57
C ALA A 52 0.43 3.68 -12.15
N GLU A 53 1.07 4.49 -11.30
CA GLU A 53 1.84 5.66 -11.73
C GLU A 53 3.02 5.28 -12.62
N ILE A 54 3.76 4.22 -12.26
CA ILE A 54 4.87 3.70 -13.05
C ILE A 54 4.37 3.24 -14.41
N ASN A 55 3.27 2.51 -14.46
CA ASN A 55 2.69 2.00 -15.71
C ASN A 55 2.26 3.16 -16.63
N GLU A 56 1.68 4.21 -16.10
CA GLU A 56 1.34 5.42 -16.88
C GLU A 56 2.59 6.10 -17.42
N TYR A 57 3.61 6.21 -16.59
CA TYR A 57 4.89 6.81 -16.99
C TYR A 57 5.55 6.00 -18.12
N GLN A 58 5.50 4.67 -18.04
CA GLN A 58 6.02 3.80 -19.08
C GLN A 58 5.30 3.99 -20.41
N LYS A 59 3.98 4.15 -20.38
CA LYS A 59 3.18 4.43 -21.58
C LYS A 59 3.60 5.75 -22.24
N GLU A 60 3.82 6.78 -21.45
CA GLU A 60 4.27 8.08 -21.94
C GLU A 60 5.69 7.99 -22.53
N LEU A 61 6.58 7.26 -21.88
CA LEU A 61 7.94 7.03 -22.40
C LEU A 61 7.91 6.28 -23.74
N ASP A 62 7.09 5.24 -23.82
CA ASP A 62 6.95 4.46 -25.06
C ASP A 62 6.40 5.31 -26.20
N ALA A 63 5.40 6.15 -25.94
CA ALA A 63 4.84 7.07 -26.92
C ALA A 63 5.89 8.09 -27.38
N THR A 64 6.66 8.63 -26.45
CA THR A 64 7.73 9.58 -26.72
C THR A 64 8.83 8.94 -27.57
N ALA A 65 9.24 7.73 -27.21
CA ALA A 65 10.24 6.98 -27.99
C ALA A 65 9.78 6.71 -29.41
N ARG A 66 8.52 6.36 -29.60
CA ARG A 66 7.95 6.17 -30.95
C ARG A 66 7.92 7.48 -31.75
N GLY A 67 7.58 8.59 -31.09
CA GLY A 67 7.62 9.90 -31.72
C GLY A 67 9.02 10.30 -32.17
N LEU A 68 10.01 10.07 -31.31
CA LEU A 68 11.42 10.33 -31.63
C LEU A 68 11.91 9.47 -32.79
N LYS A 69 11.55 8.20 -32.81
CA LYS A 69 11.91 7.29 -33.91
C LYS A 69 11.29 7.76 -35.23
N CYS A 70 10.04 8.17 -35.20
CA CYS A 70 9.35 8.69 -36.36
C CYS A 70 10.05 9.95 -36.91
N THR A 71 10.43 10.87 -36.04
CA THR A 71 11.17 12.09 -36.39
C THR A 71 12.55 11.75 -36.96
N LYS A 72 13.24 10.79 -36.34
CA LYS A 72 14.53 10.32 -36.84
C LYS A 72 14.42 9.76 -38.26
N ASP A 73 13.41 8.91 -38.53
CA ASP A 73 13.17 8.31 -39.84
C ASP A 73 12.93 9.38 -40.91
N LYS A 74 12.16 10.43 -40.57
CA LYS A 74 11.94 11.59 -41.47
C LYS A 74 13.25 12.32 -41.73
N ASN A 75 14.02 12.54 -40.69
CA ASN A 75 15.31 13.23 -40.81
C ASN A 75 16.29 12.42 -41.67
N ASP A 76 16.35 11.10 -41.51
CA ASP A 76 17.19 10.21 -42.28
C ASP A 76 16.81 10.22 -43.78
N LYS A 77 15.53 10.28 -44.08
CA LYS A 77 15.03 10.45 -45.45
C LYS A 77 15.50 11.76 -46.13
N VAL A 78 15.42 12.86 -45.35
CA VAL A 78 15.91 14.15 -45.87
C VAL A 78 17.42 14.08 -46.14
N ILE A 79 18.18 13.51 -45.23
CA ILE A 79 19.64 13.31 -45.41
C ILE A 79 19.91 12.50 -46.69
N LYS A 80 19.21 11.38 -46.86
CA LYS A 80 19.34 10.54 -48.05
C LYS A 80 19.03 11.30 -49.33
N ASN A 81 17.95 12.09 -49.36
CA ASN A 81 17.55 12.85 -50.49
C ASN A 81 18.57 13.94 -50.84
N PHE A 82 19.13 14.64 -49.87
CA PHE A 82 20.17 15.64 -50.12
C PHE A 82 21.46 15.01 -50.61
N ARG A 83 21.84 13.84 -50.07
CA ARG A 83 23.03 13.11 -50.55
C ARG A 83 22.88 12.71 -52.00
N ALA A 84 21.69 12.24 -52.42
CA ALA A 84 21.41 11.86 -53.78
C ALA A 84 21.56 13.06 -54.72
N LEU A 85 21.10 14.27 -54.29
CA LEU A 85 21.26 15.50 -55.05
C LEU A 85 22.74 15.88 -55.23
N LEU A 86 23.57 15.63 -54.26
CA LEU A 86 24.98 16.05 -54.28
C LEU A 86 25.86 15.11 -55.09
N THR A 87 25.45 13.84 -55.29
CA THR A 87 26.24 12.82 -55.98
C THR A 87 25.94 12.72 -57.48
N ASP A 88 24.87 13.38 -57.89
CA ASP A 88 24.55 13.47 -59.30
C ASP A 88 25.28 14.65 -59.94
#